data_9ccde005d0a7c1648c8c4ba6c137804b
#
_entry.id   9ccde005d0a7c1648c8c4ba6c137804b
#
_cell.length_a   1.000
_cell.length_b   1.000
_cell.length_c   1.000
_cell.angle_alpha   90.00
_cell.angle_beta   90.00
_cell.angle_gamma   90.00
#
_symmetry.space_group_name_H-M   'P 1'
#
loop_
_entity.id
_entity.type
_entity.pdbx_description
1 polymer ?
#
loop_
_entity_poly.entity_id
_entity_poly.type
_entity_poly.pdbx_seq_one_letter_code
_entity_poly.pdbx_strand_id
1 'polypeptide(L)'
;IASSAASDVYKRQLQDFVIEVQPVSNQVVVKTTTAAAQVIAESIDNLYLEGIVASLAGDNVVLVITADQKNAKLVAKSIEDYIE
;
A
#
# COMPACT_ATOMS: atom_id res chain seq x y z
N ILE A 1 -19.54 6.19 -4.32
CA ILE A 1 -20.10 7.32 -3.97
C ILE A 1 -19.54 8.01 -2.77
N ALA A 2 -20.08 7.85 -1.59
CA ALA A 2 -19.42 8.43 -0.44
C ALA A 2 -17.98 7.98 -0.35
N SER A 3 -17.69 6.85 -0.92
CA SER A 3 -16.35 6.29 -0.92
C SER A 3 -15.32 7.14 -1.64
N SER A 4 -15.76 8.05 -2.53
CA SER A 4 -14.79 8.84 -3.29
C SER A 4 -14.00 9.78 -2.36
N ALA A 5 -14.66 10.44 -1.40
CA ALA A 5 -13.96 11.30 -0.46
C ALA A 5 -13.06 10.48 0.48
N ALA A 6 -13.51 9.32 0.93
CA ALA A 6 -12.70 8.45 1.77
C ALA A 6 -11.48 7.93 1.01
N SER A 7 -11.68 7.54 -0.25
CA SER A 7 -10.57 7.11 -1.10
C SER A 7 -9.55 8.22 -1.29
N ASP A 8 -9.99 9.46 -1.43
CA ASP A 8 -9.09 10.58 -1.60
C ASP A 8 -8.23 10.81 -0.36
N VAL A 9 -8.77 10.59 0.83
CA VAL A 9 -8.00 10.69 2.07
C VAL A 9 -6.90 9.64 2.09
N TYR A 10 -7.21 8.40 1.75
CA TYR A 10 -6.23 7.32 1.76
C TYR A 10 -5.18 7.51 0.68
N LYS A 11 -5.58 7.97 -0.51
CA LYS A 11 -4.63 8.29 -1.57
C LYS A 11 -3.66 9.37 -1.14
N ARG A 12 -4.17 10.41 -0.48
CA ARG A 12 -3.32 11.49 -0.01
C ARG A 12 -2.32 10.99 1.02
N GLN A 13 -2.74 10.09 1.90
CA GLN A 13 -1.83 9.52 2.89
C GLN A 13 -0.70 8.74 2.21
N LEU A 14 -1.02 7.99 1.16
CA LEU A 14 0.03 7.32 0.40
C LEU A 14 0.99 8.32 -0.21
N GLN A 15 0.47 9.39 -0.82
CA GLN A 15 1.30 10.42 -1.44
C GLN A 15 2.20 11.11 -0.43
N ASP A 16 1.70 11.35 0.78
CA ASP A 16 2.43 12.10 1.79
C ASP A 16 3.49 11.27 2.50
N PHE A 17 3.26 9.97 2.68
CA PHE A 17 4.08 9.18 3.59
C PHE A 17 4.83 8.02 2.96
N VAL A 18 4.48 7.59 1.75
CA VAL A 18 5.20 6.48 1.10
C VAL A 18 6.44 7.01 0.42
N ILE A 19 7.57 6.37 0.71
CA ILE A 19 8.86 6.73 0.13
C ILE A 19 9.19 5.85 -1.06
N GLU A 20 8.93 4.55 -0.95
CA GLU A 20 9.34 3.60 -1.97
C GLU A 20 8.41 2.40 -1.96
N VAL A 21 8.14 1.84 -3.13
CA VAL A 21 7.34 0.63 -3.31
C VAL A 21 8.16 -0.36 -4.13
N GLN A 22 8.33 -1.58 -3.61
CA GLN A 22 9.16 -2.57 -4.28
C GLN A 22 8.52 -3.95 -4.18
N PRO A 23 8.18 -4.59 -5.31
CA PRO A 23 7.71 -5.97 -5.26
C PRO A 23 8.90 -6.91 -5.06
N VAL A 24 8.73 -7.88 -4.18
CA VAL A 24 9.76 -8.89 -3.89
C VAL A 24 9.06 -10.23 -3.79
N SER A 25 9.23 -11.09 -4.78
CA SER A 25 8.59 -12.39 -4.83
C SER A 25 7.07 -12.20 -4.78
N ASN A 26 6.39 -12.79 -3.79
CA ASN A 26 4.94 -12.63 -3.62
C ASN A 26 4.59 -11.50 -2.66
N GLN A 27 5.55 -10.63 -2.33
CA GLN A 27 5.35 -9.55 -1.37
C GLN A 27 5.60 -8.20 -2.01
N VAL A 28 5.03 -7.17 -1.41
CA VAL A 28 5.34 -5.79 -1.78
C VAL A 28 5.88 -5.10 -0.53
N VAL A 29 7.08 -4.56 -0.63
CA VAL A 29 7.69 -3.80 0.45
C VAL A 29 7.36 -2.33 0.22
N VAL A 30 6.61 -1.74 1.14
CA VAL A 30 6.22 -0.33 1.07
C VAL A 30 6.98 0.39 2.17
N LYS A 31 7.93 1.22 1.80
CA LYS A 31 8.70 2.01 2.77
C LYS A 31 8.03 3.34 2.98
N THR A 32 7.94 3.74 4.23
CA THR A 32 7.25 4.97 4.62
C THR A 32 8.19 5.87 5.43
N THR A 33 7.73 7.08 5.69
CA THR A 33 8.41 7.94 6.65
C THR A 33 8.29 7.33 8.05
N THR A 34 9.12 7.80 8.98
CA THR A 34 9.19 7.28 10.34
C THR A 34 7.81 7.26 10.99
N ALA A 35 7.48 6.14 11.61
CA ALA A 35 6.24 5.95 12.37
C ALA A 35 4.96 5.99 11.54
N ALA A 36 5.04 5.98 10.20
CA ALA A 36 3.86 6.08 9.35
C ALA A 36 3.34 4.74 8.85
N ALA A 37 4.01 3.62 9.20
CA ALA A 37 3.64 2.32 8.62
C ALA A 37 2.20 1.92 8.95
N GLN A 38 1.72 2.17 10.17
CA GLN A 38 0.35 1.81 10.56
C GLN A 38 -0.68 2.58 9.74
N VAL A 39 -0.44 3.87 9.55
CA VAL A 39 -1.34 4.72 8.76
C VAL A 39 -1.38 4.23 7.32
N ILE A 40 -0.23 3.88 6.77
CA ILE A 40 -0.15 3.42 5.38
C ILE A 40 -0.78 2.03 5.22
N ALA A 41 -0.58 1.13 6.18
CA ALA A 41 -1.23 -0.17 6.13
C ALA A 41 -2.75 -0.01 6.13
N GLU A 42 -3.26 0.86 6.98
CA GLU A 42 -4.69 1.15 7.03
C GLU A 42 -5.18 1.73 5.70
N SER A 43 -4.42 2.65 5.13
CA SER A 43 -4.78 3.24 3.84
C SER A 43 -4.85 2.18 2.74
N ILE A 44 -3.86 1.31 2.68
CA ILE A 44 -3.83 0.24 1.68
C ILE A 44 -5.03 -0.70 1.88
N ASP A 45 -5.31 -1.07 3.13
CA ASP A 45 -6.44 -1.95 3.43
C ASP A 45 -7.77 -1.33 3.00
N ASN A 46 -7.92 -0.03 3.19
CA ASN A 46 -9.17 0.67 2.88
C ASN A 46 -9.31 1.06 1.41
N LEU A 47 -8.28 0.88 0.60
CA LEU A 47 -8.37 1.06 -0.85
C LEU A 47 -8.85 -0.21 -1.55
N TYR A 48 -8.87 -1.33 -0.83
CA TYR A 48 -9.37 -2.62 -1.34
C TYR A 48 -8.72 -3.01 -2.66
N LEU A 49 -7.40 -2.91 -2.71
CA LEU A 49 -6.66 -3.29 -3.91
C LEU A 49 -6.76 -4.80 -4.12
N GLU A 50 -7.06 -5.18 -5.36
CA GLU A 50 -7.23 -6.59 -5.70
C GLU A 50 -5.90 -7.32 -5.60
N GLY A 51 -5.93 -8.54 -5.07
CA GLY A 51 -4.75 -9.40 -5.00
C GLY A 51 -4.04 -9.40 -3.65
N ILE A 52 -4.45 -8.55 -2.73
CA ILE A 52 -3.84 -8.51 -1.41
C ILE A 52 -4.43 -9.60 -0.52
N VAL A 53 -3.56 -10.40 0.09
CA VAL A 53 -3.97 -11.40 1.07
C VAL A 53 -3.97 -10.81 2.48
N ALA A 54 -2.91 -10.08 2.82
CA ALA A 54 -2.76 -9.49 4.15
C ALA A 54 -1.71 -8.40 4.08
N SER A 55 -1.69 -7.54 5.09
CA SER A 55 -0.63 -6.56 5.25
C SER A 55 -0.15 -6.56 6.70
N LEU A 56 1.13 -6.21 6.88
CA LEU A 56 1.76 -6.20 8.18
C LEU A 56 2.62 -4.95 8.29
N ALA A 57 2.34 -4.13 9.29
CA ALA A 57 3.04 -2.87 9.46
C ALA A 57 4.12 -2.95 10.54
N GLY A 58 5.31 -2.48 10.21
CA GLY A 58 6.35 -2.21 11.19
C GLY A 58 6.29 -0.76 11.63
N ASP A 59 7.44 -0.12 11.76
CA ASP A 59 7.51 1.30 12.09
C ASP A 59 7.48 2.16 10.81
N ASN A 60 8.34 1.83 9.86
CA ASN A 60 8.50 2.58 8.61
C ASN A 60 8.45 1.68 7.39
N VAL A 61 7.91 0.48 7.53
CA VAL A 61 7.78 -0.49 6.44
C VAL A 61 6.45 -1.21 6.59
N VAL A 62 5.75 -1.38 5.48
CA VAL A 62 4.57 -2.25 5.40
C VAL A 62 4.90 -3.40 4.46
N LEU A 63 4.69 -4.63 4.91
CA LEU A 63 4.77 -5.79 4.04
C LEU A 63 3.36 -6.13 3.58
N VAL A 64 3.16 -6.12 2.27
CA VAL A 64 1.89 -6.54 1.69
C VAL A 64 2.09 -7.92 1.09
N ILE A 65 1.29 -8.87 1.52
CA ILE A 65 1.42 -10.26 1.08
C ILE A 65 0.36 -10.55 0.04
N THR A 66 0.79 -11.12 -1.07
CA THR A 66 -0.11 -11.52 -2.16
C THR A 66 0.02 -13.01 -2.42
N ALA A 67 -0.85 -13.54 -3.28
CA ALA A 67 -0.85 -14.97 -3.58
C ALA A 67 0.35 -15.43 -4.39
N ASP A 68 0.89 -14.56 -5.24
CA ASP A 68 2.00 -14.92 -6.13
C ASP A 68 2.72 -13.67 -6.62
N GLN A 69 3.80 -13.89 -7.37
CA GLN A 69 4.64 -12.82 -7.89
C GLN A 69 3.89 -11.90 -8.84
N LYS A 70 3.03 -12.45 -9.65
CA LYS A 70 2.25 -11.65 -10.59
C LYS A 70 1.37 -10.65 -9.85
N ASN A 71 0.67 -11.12 -8.82
CA ASN A 71 -0.17 -10.25 -8.00
C ASN A 71 0.64 -9.20 -7.25
N ALA A 72 1.84 -9.57 -6.79
CA ALA A 72 2.71 -8.60 -6.11
C ALA A 72 3.07 -7.46 -7.04
N LYS A 73 3.40 -7.75 -8.28
CA LYS A 73 3.73 -6.71 -9.27
C LYS A 73 2.53 -5.82 -9.57
N LEU A 74 1.35 -6.41 -9.69
CA LEU A 74 0.13 -5.65 -9.95
C LEU A 74 -0.22 -4.74 -8.77
N VAL A 75 -0.11 -5.24 -7.56
CA VAL A 75 -0.38 -4.45 -6.36
C VAL A 75 0.62 -3.31 -6.23
N ALA A 76 1.91 -3.59 -6.46
CA ALA A 76 2.95 -2.56 -6.41
C ALA A 76 2.64 -1.44 -7.41
N LYS A 77 2.24 -1.80 -8.63
CA LYS A 77 1.90 -0.80 -9.62
C LYS A 77 0.68 0.00 -9.22
N SER A 78 -0.33 -0.63 -8.65
CA SER A 78 -1.53 0.08 -8.18
C SER A 78 -1.18 1.11 -7.11
N ILE A 79 -0.30 0.74 -6.18
CA ILE A 79 0.13 1.66 -5.12
C ILE A 79 0.92 2.81 -5.73
N GLU A 80 1.84 2.52 -6.65
CA GLU A 80 2.63 3.55 -7.31
C GLU A 80 1.76 4.53 -8.08
N ASP A 81 0.71 4.03 -8.72
CA ASP A 81 -0.21 4.89 -9.47
C ASP A 81 -0.91 5.90 -8.55
N TYR A 82 -1.20 5.54 -7.31
CA TYR A 82 -1.79 6.46 -6.36
C TYR A 82 -0.81 7.54 -5.91
N ILE A 83 0.48 7.24 -5.91
CA ILE A 83 1.52 8.17 -5.43
C ILE A 83 1.86 9.22 -6.49
N GLU A 84 1.75 8.86 -7.74
CA GLU A 84 2.08 9.77 -8.85
C GLU A 84 0.98 10.85 -9.13
#